data_10e3b8d204c36f2e31252cf26f605e32
#
_entry.id   10e3b8d204c36f2e31252cf26f605e32
#
_cell.length_a   1.000
_cell.length_b   1.000
_cell.length_c   1.000
_cell.angle_alpha   90.00
_cell.angle_beta   90.00
_cell.angle_gamma   90.00
#
_symmetry.space_group_name_H-M   'P 1'
#
loop_
_entity.id
_entity.type
_entity.pdbx_description
1 polymer ?
#
loop_
_entity_poly.entity_id
_entity_poly.type
_entity_poly.pdbx_seq_one_letter_code
_entity_poly.pdbx_strand_id
1 'polypeptide(L)'
;VLYGKKKWLEELPPYQGGGGMIREVKKDKISYGDLPNKYEAGTMATAQVIAFDQSIKFMESIGIENIMKHEADLVEYGQELLQKNNSVKLIGSPKNKGGVLSFTLEGVHPHDIATILDEDGVAIRAGHHCCQILHDKLNIPASARASVGIYNTKDDLDKLNDSINNCKKIFNLK
;
A
#
# COMPACT_ATOMS: atom_id res chain seq x y z
N VAL A 1 -6.47 11.44 -8.40
CA VAL A 1 -6.87 11.36 -9.83
C VAL A 1 -8.04 10.41 -9.95
N LEU A 2 -9.08 10.80 -10.70
CA LEU A 2 -10.20 9.93 -11.07
C LEU A 2 -10.03 9.54 -12.55
N TYR A 3 -9.95 8.25 -12.81
CA TYR A 3 -10.03 7.69 -14.16
C TYR A 3 -11.33 6.91 -14.34
N GLY A 4 -11.97 7.09 -15.48
CA GLY A 4 -13.19 6.35 -15.79
C GLY A 4 -13.48 6.32 -17.30
N LYS A 5 -14.19 5.28 -17.75
CA LYS A 5 -14.72 5.26 -19.12
C LYS A 5 -15.75 6.38 -19.27
N LYS A 6 -15.67 7.15 -20.36
CA LYS A 6 -16.53 8.31 -20.63
C LYS A 6 -18.00 8.03 -20.39
N LYS A 7 -18.51 6.89 -20.88
CA LYS A 7 -19.89 6.47 -20.69
C LYS A 7 -20.32 6.51 -19.22
N TRP A 8 -19.52 5.95 -18.32
CA TRP A 8 -19.85 5.91 -16.89
C TRP A 8 -19.72 7.26 -16.21
N LEU A 9 -18.75 8.06 -16.64
CA LEU A 9 -18.59 9.42 -16.12
C LEU A 9 -19.75 10.34 -16.56
N GLU A 10 -20.34 10.11 -17.70
CA GLU A 10 -21.53 10.84 -18.15
C GLU A 10 -22.79 10.41 -17.38
N GLU A 11 -22.98 9.12 -17.13
CA GLU A 11 -24.17 8.56 -16.48
C GLU A 11 -24.17 8.75 -14.95
N LEU A 12 -23.02 8.57 -14.29
CA LEU A 12 -22.95 8.64 -12.83
C LEU A 12 -23.07 10.07 -12.31
N PRO A 13 -23.71 10.28 -11.14
CA PRO A 13 -23.71 11.59 -10.50
C PRO A 13 -22.29 11.97 -10.03
N PRO A 14 -21.99 13.28 -9.88
CA PRO A 14 -20.73 13.69 -9.28
C PRO A 14 -20.68 13.29 -7.80
N TYR A 15 -19.47 13.02 -7.30
CA TYR A 15 -19.23 12.64 -5.90
C TYR A 15 -19.38 13.84 -4.95
N GLN A 16 -19.00 15.03 -5.38
CA GLN A 16 -19.06 16.28 -4.61
C GLN A 16 -19.78 17.36 -5.42
N GLY A 17 -20.39 18.32 -4.72
CA GLY A 17 -20.93 19.54 -5.30
C GLY A 17 -20.12 20.76 -4.89
N GLY A 18 -20.03 21.75 -5.76
CA GLY A 18 -19.31 22.99 -5.50
C GLY A 18 -19.26 23.94 -6.69
N GLY A 19 -18.52 25.02 -6.55
CA GLY A 19 -18.31 25.99 -7.64
C GLY A 19 -17.56 25.37 -8.82
N GLY A 20 -17.78 25.92 -10.02
CA GLY A 20 -17.10 25.52 -11.26
C GLY A 20 -17.62 24.27 -11.95
N MET A 21 -18.36 23.39 -11.24
CA MET A 21 -18.81 22.11 -11.76
C MET A 21 -20.33 22.04 -12.06
N ILE A 22 -21.06 23.09 -11.77
CA ILE A 22 -22.51 23.23 -11.97
C ILE A 22 -22.82 24.11 -13.16
N ARG A 23 -23.96 23.87 -13.85
CA ARG A 23 -24.55 24.77 -14.85
C ARG A 23 -25.66 25.59 -14.24
N GLU A 24 -26.59 24.94 -13.52
CA GLU A 24 -27.75 25.56 -12.93
C GLU A 24 -28.08 24.89 -11.59
N VAL A 25 -28.44 25.71 -10.59
CA VAL A 25 -28.97 25.24 -9.32
C VAL A 25 -30.36 25.85 -9.11
N LYS A 26 -31.37 25.00 -9.02
CA LYS A 26 -32.73 25.34 -8.63
C LYS A 26 -33.08 24.57 -7.36
N LYS A 27 -34.19 24.97 -6.73
CA LYS A 27 -34.66 24.38 -5.48
C LYS A 27 -34.87 22.85 -5.58
N ASP A 28 -35.33 22.39 -6.73
CA ASP A 28 -35.74 21.01 -7.02
C ASP A 28 -34.86 20.30 -8.06
N LYS A 29 -33.91 21.04 -8.66
CA LYS A 29 -33.07 20.49 -9.75
C LYS A 29 -31.68 21.12 -9.78
N ILE A 30 -30.69 20.28 -9.92
CA ILE A 30 -29.31 20.69 -10.19
C ILE A 30 -28.86 20.10 -11.53
N SER A 31 -28.22 20.91 -12.37
CA SER A 31 -27.55 20.45 -13.57
C SER A 31 -26.04 20.73 -13.47
N TYR A 32 -25.27 19.79 -13.97
CA TYR A 32 -23.81 19.80 -13.86
C TYR A 32 -23.15 20.23 -15.16
N GLY A 33 -21.90 20.63 -15.06
CA GLY A 33 -21.03 20.90 -16.20
C GLY A 33 -20.68 19.64 -16.99
N ASP A 34 -20.00 19.84 -18.11
CA ASP A 34 -19.47 18.74 -18.91
C ASP A 34 -18.24 18.11 -18.25
N LEU A 35 -17.86 16.94 -18.73
CA LEU A 35 -16.58 16.33 -18.35
C LEU A 35 -15.40 17.17 -18.88
N PRO A 36 -14.31 17.33 -18.15
CA PRO A 36 -14.03 16.74 -16.81
C PRO A 36 -14.62 17.52 -15.65
N ASN A 37 -15.08 18.76 -15.83
CA ASN A 37 -15.45 19.71 -14.77
C ASN A 37 -16.56 19.19 -13.85
N LYS A 38 -17.44 18.33 -14.37
CA LYS A 38 -18.49 17.66 -13.57
C LYS A 38 -17.96 17.00 -12.29
N TYR A 39 -16.69 16.56 -12.28
CA TYR A 39 -16.05 15.89 -11.15
C TYR A 39 -15.02 16.75 -10.42
N GLU A 40 -14.94 18.04 -10.74
CA GLU A 40 -13.98 18.98 -10.16
C GLU A 40 -14.71 20.09 -9.38
N ALA A 41 -15.11 19.77 -8.15
CA ALA A 41 -15.89 20.67 -7.30
C ALA A 41 -15.00 21.68 -6.58
N GLY A 42 -15.24 22.96 -6.80
CA GLY A 42 -14.52 24.07 -6.18
C GLY A 42 -13.19 24.40 -6.84
N THR A 43 -12.35 25.18 -6.16
CA THR A 43 -11.00 25.52 -6.64
C THR A 43 -10.13 24.27 -6.71
N MET A 44 -9.55 24.01 -7.88
CA MET A 44 -8.67 22.87 -8.07
C MET A 44 -7.39 22.98 -7.23
N ALA A 45 -6.89 21.84 -6.80
CA ALA A 45 -5.62 21.71 -6.08
C ALA A 45 -4.42 21.88 -7.06
N THR A 46 -4.27 23.06 -7.64
CA THR A 46 -3.34 23.34 -8.75
C THR A 46 -1.89 23.06 -8.39
N ALA A 47 -1.45 23.47 -7.18
CA ALA A 47 -0.08 23.19 -6.72
C ALA A 47 0.21 21.69 -6.64
N GLN A 48 -0.74 20.89 -6.11
CA GLN A 48 -0.60 19.45 -6.00
C GLN A 48 -0.62 18.76 -7.36
N VAL A 49 -1.43 19.24 -8.31
CA VAL A 49 -1.46 18.71 -9.69
C VAL A 49 -0.12 18.98 -10.40
N ILE A 50 0.44 20.18 -10.25
CA ILE A 50 1.76 20.52 -10.82
C ILE A 50 2.86 19.66 -10.18
N ALA A 51 2.84 19.49 -8.86
CA ALA A 51 3.81 18.65 -8.17
C ALA A 51 3.67 17.15 -8.55
N PHE A 52 2.47 16.69 -8.84
CA PHE A 52 2.22 15.31 -9.29
C PHE A 52 2.90 15.00 -10.64
N ASP A 53 2.94 15.96 -11.56
CA ASP A 53 3.69 15.84 -12.82
C ASP A 53 5.19 15.56 -12.55
N GLN A 54 5.79 16.24 -11.55
CA GLN A 54 7.18 15.99 -11.18
C GLN A 54 7.38 14.60 -10.56
N SER A 55 6.43 14.09 -9.81
CA SER A 55 6.49 12.72 -9.28
C SER A 55 6.43 11.67 -10.40
N ILE A 56 5.60 11.89 -11.41
CA ILE A 56 5.53 11.01 -12.59
C ILE A 56 6.86 11.05 -13.34
N LYS A 57 7.40 12.23 -13.65
CA LYS A 57 8.70 12.39 -14.33
C LYS A 57 9.85 11.74 -13.56
N PHE A 58 9.82 11.80 -12.24
CA PHE A 58 10.80 11.12 -11.40
C PHE A 58 10.75 9.61 -11.60
N MET A 59 9.56 9.01 -11.54
CA MET A 59 9.40 7.57 -11.79
C MET A 59 9.80 7.17 -13.22
N GLU A 60 9.42 7.96 -14.21
CA GLU A 60 9.80 7.76 -15.62
C GLU A 60 11.32 7.85 -15.82
N SER A 61 12.01 8.74 -15.11
CA SER A 61 13.47 8.89 -15.20
C SER A 61 14.23 7.68 -14.66
N ILE A 62 13.66 6.97 -13.70
CA ILE A 62 14.20 5.69 -13.20
C ILE A 62 13.83 4.55 -14.18
N GLY A 63 12.63 4.62 -14.78
CA GLY A 63 12.01 3.61 -15.61
C GLY A 63 11.16 2.62 -14.81
N ILE A 64 9.89 2.53 -15.18
CA ILE A 64 8.92 1.68 -14.45
C ILE A 64 9.35 0.21 -14.42
N GLU A 65 9.92 -0.30 -15.51
CA GLU A 65 10.41 -1.68 -15.59
C GLU A 65 11.59 -1.92 -14.64
N ASN A 66 12.48 -0.93 -14.47
CA ASN A 66 13.59 -1.00 -13.51
C ASN A 66 13.07 -1.04 -12.08
N ILE A 67 12.06 -0.21 -11.78
CA ILE A 67 11.40 -0.18 -10.47
C ILE A 67 10.77 -1.56 -10.18
N MET A 68 9.97 -2.07 -11.12
CA MET A 68 9.31 -3.38 -10.98
C MET A 68 10.32 -4.51 -10.77
N LYS A 69 11.42 -4.51 -11.52
CA LYS A 69 12.49 -5.51 -11.37
C LYS A 69 13.16 -5.41 -10.00
N HIS A 70 13.54 -4.22 -9.58
CA HIS A 70 14.17 -3.99 -8.29
C HIS A 70 13.27 -4.45 -7.13
N GLU A 71 11.99 -4.10 -7.14
CA GLU A 71 11.04 -4.54 -6.12
C GLU A 71 10.83 -6.07 -6.15
N ALA A 72 10.79 -6.67 -7.34
CA ALA A 72 10.68 -8.13 -7.47
C ALA A 72 11.90 -8.85 -6.90
N ASP A 73 13.11 -8.38 -7.22
CA ASP A 73 14.36 -8.93 -6.70
C ASP A 73 14.44 -8.83 -5.15
N LEU A 74 13.97 -7.72 -4.58
CA LEU A 74 13.89 -7.53 -3.12
C LEU A 74 12.85 -8.46 -2.48
N VAL A 75 11.68 -8.60 -3.09
CA VAL A 75 10.63 -9.49 -2.58
C VAL A 75 11.07 -10.94 -2.63
N GLU A 76 11.72 -11.38 -3.70
CA GLU A 76 12.28 -12.73 -3.80
C GLU A 76 13.30 -12.98 -2.70
N TYR A 77 14.28 -12.09 -2.55
CA TYR A 77 15.28 -12.16 -1.49
C TYR A 77 14.65 -12.21 -0.09
N GLY A 78 13.70 -11.32 0.19
CA GLY A 78 13.01 -11.28 1.48
C GLY A 78 12.17 -12.52 1.75
N GLN A 79 11.53 -13.11 0.73
CA GLN A 79 10.83 -14.38 0.86
C GLN A 79 11.77 -15.52 1.23
N GLU A 80 12.89 -15.67 0.52
CA GLU A 80 13.90 -16.69 0.81
C GLU A 80 14.47 -16.54 2.23
N LEU A 81 14.72 -15.29 2.65
CA LEU A 81 15.25 -14.98 3.96
C LEU A 81 14.26 -15.36 5.07
N LEU A 82 13.02 -14.93 4.94
CA LEU A 82 11.99 -15.20 5.94
C LEU A 82 11.53 -16.67 5.97
N GLN A 83 11.56 -17.39 4.85
CA GLN A 83 11.26 -18.82 4.80
C GLN A 83 12.26 -19.70 5.57
N LYS A 84 13.49 -19.24 5.74
CA LYS A 84 14.52 -19.92 6.56
C LYS A 84 14.20 -19.84 8.06
N ASN A 85 13.32 -18.93 8.46
CA ASN A 85 12.91 -18.76 9.85
C ASN A 85 11.66 -19.60 10.16
N ASN A 86 11.85 -20.73 10.83
CA ASN A 86 10.79 -21.71 11.09
C ASN A 86 9.57 -21.15 11.87
N SER A 87 9.75 -20.06 12.62
CA SER A 87 8.66 -19.41 13.37
C SER A 87 7.87 -18.41 12.53
N VAL A 88 8.36 -18.06 11.34
CA VAL A 88 7.71 -17.13 10.42
C VAL A 88 6.86 -17.90 9.42
N LYS A 89 5.58 -17.52 9.30
CA LYS A 89 4.70 -18.02 8.25
C LYS A 89 4.37 -16.90 7.27
N LEU A 90 4.87 -17.00 6.05
CA LEU A 90 4.50 -16.09 4.97
C LEU A 90 3.06 -16.26 4.55
N ILE A 91 2.38 -15.15 4.27
CA ILE A 91 0.99 -15.13 3.79
C ILE A 91 1.01 -14.82 2.30
N GLY A 92 0.60 -15.81 1.51
CA GLY A 92 0.59 -15.75 0.05
C GLY A 92 2.00 -15.79 -0.56
N SER A 93 2.16 -16.63 -1.57
CA SER A 93 3.40 -16.77 -2.34
C SER A 93 3.06 -16.91 -3.84
N PRO A 94 2.34 -15.92 -4.43
CA PRO A 94 2.05 -15.96 -5.86
C PRO A 94 3.33 -15.77 -6.67
N LYS A 95 3.34 -16.30 -7.90
CA LYS A 95 4.46 -16.16 -8.83
C LYS A 95 4.79 -14.68 -9.14
N ASN A 96 3.76 -13.86 -9.28
CA ASN A 96 3.89 -12.40 -9.46
C ASN A 96 3.37 -11.71 -8.21
N LYS A 97 4.22 -10.99 -7.52
CA LYS A 97 3.93 -10.32 -6.24
C LYS A 97 4.40 -8.87 -6.31
N GLY A 98 3.59 -7.96 -5.78
CA GLY A 98 4.02 -6.58 -5.57
C GLY A 98 5.01 -6.46 -4.41
N GLY A 99 5.59 -5.30 -4.22
CA GLY A 99 6.62 -4.97 -3.23
C GLY A 99 6.21 -5.17 -1.75
N VAL A 100 5.59 -6.30 -1.39
CA VAL A 100 5.10 -6.56 -0.04
C VAL A 100 5.42 -7.98 0.45
N LEU A 101 5.76 -8.11 1.73
CA LEU A 101 5.97 -9.35 2.45
C LEU A 101 5.03 -9.37 3.65
N SER A 102 3.96 -10.18 3.57
CA SER A 102 3.02 -10.35 4.68
C SER A 102 3.32 -11.64 5.41
N PHE A 103 3.35 -11.59 6.73
CA PHE A 103 3.72 -12.73 7.55
C PHE A 103 3.07 -12.71 8.94
N THR A 104 3.08 -13.86 9.60
CA THR A 104 2.82 -14.01 11.03
C THR A 104 4.05 -14.62 11.69
N LEU A 105 4.23 -14.36 12.96
CA LEU A 105 5.21 -15.02 13.82
C LEU A 105 4.43 -15.83 14.84
N GLU A 106 4.72 -17.13 14.91
CA GLU A 106 3.98 -18.04 15.78
C GLU A 106 4.10 -17.62 17.25
N GLY A 107 2.96 -17.50 17.92
CA GLY A 107 2.89 -17.12 19.32
C GLY A 107 3.05 -15.63 19.62
N VAL A 108 3.25 -14.76 18.62
CA VAL A 108 3.40 -13.31 18.82
C VAL A 108 2.32 -12.55 18.05
N HIS A 109 1.65 -11.64 18.75
CA HIS A 109 0.66 -10.79 18.09
C HIS A 109 1.34 -9.78 17.15
N PRO A 110 0.81 -9.52 15.94
CA PRO A 110 1.43 -8.62 14.96
C PRO A 110 1.72 -7.19 15.46
N HIS A 111 0.94 -6.66 16.39
CA HIS A 111 1.23 -5.36 17.01
C HIS A 111 2.49 -5.39 17.88
N ASP A 112 2.71 -6.49 18.61
CA ASP A 112 3.94 -6.64 19.43
C ASP A 112 5.16 -6.78 18.51
N ILE A 113 5.03 -7.53 17.41
CA ILE A 113 6.07 -7.60 16.38
C ILE A 113 6.40 -6.19 15.88
N ALA A 114 5.39 -5.40 15.47
CA ALA A 114 5.61 -4.06 14.95
C ALA A 114 6.27 -3.13 15.97
N THR A 115 5.89 -3.21 17.24
CA THR A 115 6.48 -2.40 18.32
C THR A 115 7.97 -2.73 18.52
N ILE A 116 8.32 -4.01 18.57
CA ILE A 116 9.72 -4.44 18.77
C ILE A 116 10.57 -4.06 17.56
N LEU A 117 10.04 -4.27 16.36
CA LEU A 117 10.75 -3.93 15.12
C LEU A 117 10.98 -2.40 15.01
N ASP A 118 10.02 -1.59 15.46
CA ASP A 118 10.14 -0.13 15.48
C ASP A 118 11.28 0.33 16.42
N GLU A 119 11.43 -0.31 17.58
CA GLU A 119 12.56 -0.06 18.51
C GLU A 119 13.92 -0.36 17.86
N ASP A 120 13.97 -1.36 17.00
CA ASP A 120 15.16 -1.70 16.19
C ASP A 120 15.32 -0.80 14.94
N GLY A 121 14.39 0.15 14.71
CA GLY A 121 14.36 1.07 13.58
C GLY A 121 13.88 0.40 12.28
N VAL A 122 13.01 -0.60 12.36
CA VAL A 122 12.36 -1.28 11.24
C VAL A 122 10.87 -1.03 11.28
N ALA A 123 10.37 -0.13 10.44
CA ALA A 123 8.96 0.20 10.35
C ALA A 123 8.19 -0.81 9.49
N ILE A 124 7.18 -1.45 10.08
CA ILE A 124 6.25 -2.34 9.40
C ILE A 124 4.80 -1.99 9.72
N ARG A 125 3.86 -2.52 8.97
CA ARG A 125 2.44 -2.39 9.29
C ARG A 125 1.91 -3.66 9.94
N ALA A 126 1.13 -3.50 11.02
CA ALA A 126 0.40 -4.60 11.66
C ALA A 126 -1.12 -4.41 11.53
N GLY A 127 -1.87 -5.50 11.49
CA GLY A 127 -3.33 -5.51 11.50
C GLY A 127 -3.95 -6.28 10.34
N HIS A 128 -5.17 -5.90 9.94
CA HIS A 128 -5.93 -6.56 8.88
C HIS A 128 -5.65 -6.03 7.46
N HIS A 129 -4.83 -4.98 7.32
CA HIS A 129 -4.47 -4.36 6.02
C HIS A 129 -5.68 -4.00 5.14
N CYS A 130 -6.80 -3.57 5.77
CA CYS A 130 -8.09 -3.27 5.13
C CYS A 130 -8.74 -4.49 4.43
N CYS A 131 -8.38 -5.72 4.82
CA CYS A 131 -8.90 -6.96 4.25
C CYS A 131 -9.27 -8.00 5.32
N GLN A 132 -10.07 -7.59 6.31
CA GLN A 132 -10.44 -8.44 7.45
C GLN A 132 -11.09 -9.76 7.03
N ILE A 133 -11.99 -9.74 6.04
CA ILE A 133 -12.64 -10.96 5.52
C ILE A 133 -11.60 -11.98 5.00
N LEU A 134 -10.49 -11.52 4.43
CA LEU A 134 -9.41 -12.42 4.03
C LEU A 134 -8.71 -13.05 5.24
N HIS A 135 -8.48 -12.26 6.30
CA HIS A 135 -7.90 -12.77 7.55
C HIS A 135 -8.81 -13.83 8.21
N ASP A 136 -10.12 -13.59 8.21
CA ASP A 136 -11.11 -14.57 8.69
C ASP A 136 -11.06 -15.88 7.89
N LYS A 137 -10.98 -15.79 6.55
CA LYS A 137 -10.85 -16.98 5.69
C LYS A 137 -9.53 -17.73 5.89
N LEU A 138 -8.45 -17.03 6.24
CA LEU A 138 -7.15 -17.62 6.55
C LEU A 138 -7.06 -18.11 8.00
N ASN A 139 -8.09 -17.86 8.80
CA ASN A 139 -8.15 -18.15 10.24
C ASN A 139 -6.96 -17.57 11.01
N ILE A 140 -6.62 -16.32 10.73
CA ILE A 140 -5.59 -15.57 11.42
C ILE A 140 -6.18 -14.26 11.97
N PRO A 141 -5.85 -13.85 13.20
CA PRO A 141 -6.42 -12.66 13.83
C PRO A 141 -5.91 -11.36 13.20
N ALA A 142 -4.68 -11.35 12.73
CA ALA A 142 -4.00 -10.21 12.09
C ALA A 142 -2.70 -10.68 11.45
N SER A 143 -2.01 -9.81 10.72
CA SER A 143 -0.68 -10.08 10.17
C SER A 143 0.24 -8.87 10.23
N ALA A 144 1.54 -9.10 10.15
CA ALA A 144 2.56 -8.11 9.92
C ALA A 144 2.85 -7.99 8.42
N ARG A 145 3.19 -6.79 7.94
CA ARG A 145 3.51 -6.53 6.55
C ARG A 145 4.70 -5.59 6.41
N ALA A 146 5.78 -6.08 5.86
CA ALA A 146 6.86 -5.26 5.34
C ALA A 146 6.58 -4.88 3.88
N SER A 147 6.87 -3.64 3.51
CA SER A 147 6.73 -3.15 2.14
C SER A 147 8.06 -2.59 1.68
N VAL A 148 8.45 -2.91 0.45
CA VAL A 148 9.67 -2.42 -0.19
C VAL A 148 9.33 -1.47 -1.33
N GLY A 149 10.20 -0.52 -1.61
CA GLY A 149 10.09 0.41 -2.72
C GLY A 149 11.47 0.71 -3.30
N ILE A 150 11.53 1.68 -4.20
CA ILE A 150 12.73 2.03 -4.98
C ILE A 150 13.96 2.41 -4.15
N TYR A 151 13.78 2.80 -2.90
CA TYR A 151 14.84 3.23 -1.99
C TYR A 151 15.32 2.15 -1.02
N ASN A 152 14.66 0.98 -0.99
CA ASN A 152 15.07 -0.11 -0.13
C ASN A 152 16.18 -0.95 -0.76
N THR A 153 16.93 -1.63 0.11
CA THR A 153 18.05 -2.49 -0.24
C THR A 153 17.91 -3.87 0.42
N LYS A 154 18.78 -4.80 0.09
CA LYS A 154 18.85 -6.10 0.78
C LYS A 154 19.21 -5.95 2.25
N ASP A 155 20.04 -4.95 2.59
CA ASP A 155 20.45 -4.69 3.98
C ASP A 155 19.22 -4.33 4.86
N ASP A 156 18.21 -3.65 4.29
CA ASP A 156 16.95 -3.38 5.02
C ASP A 156 16.19 -4.68 5.32
N LEU A 157 16.23 -5.64 4.41
CA LEU A 157 15.59 -6.95 4.60
C LEU A 157 16.38 -7.84 5.57
N ASP A 158 17.71 -7.76 5.55
CA ASP A 158 18.55 -8.41 6.55
C ASP A 158 18.25 -7.84 7.95
N LYS A 159 18.16 -6.53 8.08
CA LYS A 159 17.77 -5.87 9.32
C LYS A 159 16.36 -6.26 9.78
N LEU A 160 15.41 -6.39 8.86
CA LEU A 160 14.07 -6.92 9.16
C LEU A 160 14.16 -8.32 9.76
N ASN A 161 14.92 -9.22 9.16
CA ASN A 161 15.09 -10.58 9.66
C ASN A 161 15.79 -10.64 11.01
N ASP A 162 16.82 -9.82 11.22
CA ASP A 162 17.53 -9.73 12.48
C ASP A 162 16.62 -9.22 13.61
N SER A 163 15.79 -8.23 13.32
CA SER A 163 14.81 -7.73 14.28
C SER A 163 13.70 -8.75 14.58
N ILE A 164 13.25 -9.53 13.60
CA ILE A 164 12.35 -10.66 13.84
C ILE A 164 13.02 -11.71 14.76
N ASN A 165 14.29 -11.99 14.56
CA ASN A 165 15.05 -12.90 15.44
C ASN A 165 15.22 -12.33 16.86
N ASN A 166 15.34 -11.01 17.00
CA ASN A 166 15.33 -10.34 18.29
C ASN A 166 13.95 -10.49 18.98
N CYS A 167 12.87 -10.25 18.23
CA CYS A 167 11.50 -10.48 18.71
C CYS A 167 11.30 -11.92 19.20
N LYS A 168 11.80 -12.92 18.47
CA LYS A 168 11.76 -14.34 18.91
C LYS A 168 12.45 -14.55 20.27
N LYS A 169 13.61 -13.93 20.49
CA LYS A 169 14.34 -14.06 21.77
C LYS A 169 13.53 -13.46 22.92
N ILE A 170 12.91 -12.29 22.73
CA ILE A 170 12.08 -11.62 23.72
C ILE A 170 10.89 -12.51 24.15
N PHE A 171 10.27 -13.19 23.19
CA PHE A 171 9.15 -14.10 23.44
C PHE A 171 9.55 -15.55 23.74
N ASN A 172 10.85 -15.85 23.88
CA ASN A 172 11.39 -17.20 24.12
C ASN A 172 10.92 -18.24 23.10
N LEU A 173 10.79 -17.86 21.83
CA LEU A 173 10.43 -18.76 20.73
C LEU A 173 11.67 -19.56 20.27
N LYS A 174 11.44 -20.80 19.83
CA LYS A 174 12.47 -21.69 19.31
C LYS A 174 12.75 -21.44 17.82
#